data_2ca058270589ad69e08cd7942e95e067
#
_entry.id   2ca058270589ad69e08cd7942e95e067
#
_cell.length_a   1.000
_cell.length_b   1.000
_cell.length_c   1.000
_cell.angle_alpha   90.00
_cell.angle_beta   90.00
_cell.angle_gamma   90.00
#
_symmetry.space_group_name_H-M   'P 1'
#
loop_
_entity.id
_entity.type
_entity.pdbx_description
1 polymer ?
#
loop_
_entity_poly.entity_id
_entity_poly.type
_entity_poly.pdbx_seq_one_letter_code
_entity_poly.pdbx_strand_id
1 'polypeptide(L)'
;NLVVFIKFKDDRIGIYDTKGGITAKSQETKDKAECLARHIKELNQNSKKYKYVGGIVEMRNGLWYLNSSSEYVYENANDWIIF
;
A
#
# COMPACT_ATOMS: atom_id res chain seq x y z
N ASN A 1 -8.80 -7.73 7.15
CA ASN A 1 -7.43 -7.22 7.19
C ASN A 1 -6.45 -8.29 6.76
N LEU A 2 -6.03 -8.24 5.53
CA LEU A 2 -5.16 -9.24 4.95
C LEU A 2 -3.93 -8.56 4.35
N VAL A 3 -2.75 -9.04 4.73
CA VAL A 3 -1.50 -8.59 4.10
C VAL A 3 -1.17 -9.57 2.98
N VAL A 4 -0.95 -9.04 1.79
CA VAL A 4 -0.69 -9.85 0.60
C VAL A 4 0.68 -9.49 0.05
N PHE A 5 1.47 -10.52 -0.27
CA PHE A 5 2.77 -10.38 -0.92
C PHE A 5 2.65 -10.90 -2.34
N ILE A 6 3.06 -10.10 -3.32
CA ILE A 6 3.02 -10.48 -4.72
C ILE A 6 4.40 -10.32 -5.34
N LYS A 7 4.92 -11.40 -5.90
CA LYS A 7 6.14 -11.33 -6.71
C LYS A 7 5.74 -11.17 -8.18
N PHE A 8 6.12 -10.06 -8.76
CA PHE A 8 5.90 -9.79 -10.18
C PHE A 8 7.00 -10.41 -11.03
N LYS A 9 6.74 -10.51 -12.32
CA LYS A 9 7.70 -11.14 -13.26
C LYS A 9 8.96 -10.30 -13.48
N ASP A 10 8.90 -9.00 -13.21
CA ASP A 10 9.97 -8.04 -13.48
C ASP A 10 10.81 -7.68 -12.24
N ASP A 11 10.92 -8.61 -11.30
CA ASP A 11 11.67 -8.45 -10.05
C ASP A 11 11.12 -7.39 -9.11
N ARG A 12 9.84 -7.01 -9.27
CA ARG A 12 9.13 -6.22 -8.26
C ARG A 12 8.49 -7.14 -7.24
N ILE A 13 8.48 -6.70 -5.99
CA ILE A 13 7.75 -7.38 -4.91
C ILE A 13 6.77 -6.40 -4.32
N GLY A 14 5.48 -6.76 -4.37
CA GLY A 14 4.41 -5.93 -3.81
C GLY A 14 4.03 -6.39 -2.41
N ILE A 15 3.85 -5.44 -1.51
CA ILE A 15 3.37 -5.68 -0.15
C ILE A 15 2.11 -4.83 0.04
N TYR A 16 0.96 -5.47 0.16
CA TYR A 16 -0.32 -4.79 0.18
C TYR A 16 -1.13 -5.17 1.40
N ASP A 17 -1.76 -4.19 2.03
CA ASP A 17 -2.68 -4.40 3.14
C ASP A 17 -4.08 -4.04 2.66
N THR A 18 -4.98 -5.03 2.62
CA THR A 18 -6.35 -4.79 2.16
C THR A 18 -7.19 -4.24 3.30
N LYS A 19 -7.89 -3.15 3.03
CA LYS A 19 -8.80 -2.51 3.97
C LYS A 19 -10.12 -2.23 3.29
N GLY A 20 -11.19 -2.19 4.04
CA GLY A 20 -12.50 -1.85 3.52
C GLY A 20 -13.10 -0.68 4.28
N GLY A 21 -13.82 0.17 3.58
CA GLY A 21 -14.71 1.19 4.12
C GLY A 21 -14.21 1.94 5.36
N ILE A 22 -14.94 1.74 6.47
CA ILE A 22 -14.65 2.42 7.74
C ILE A 22 -13.24 2.11 8.25
N THR A 23 -12.78 0.88 8.08
CA THR A 23 -11.43 0.48 8.52
C THR A 23 -10.37 1.26 7.78
N ALA A 24 -10.57 1.52 6.47
CA ALA A 24 -9.59 2.28 5.68
C ALA A 24 -9.44 3.72 6.16
N LYS A 25 -10.44 4.27 6.84
CA LYS A 25 -10.43 5.64 7.37
C LYS A 25 -9.84 5.73 8.77
N SER A 26 -9.56 4.62 9.43
CA SER A 26 -9.17 4.61 10.83
C SER A 26 -7.76 5.15 11.05
N GLN A 27 -7.51 5.66 12.25
CA GLN A 27 -6.16 6.10 12.64
C GLN A 27 -5.19 4.92 12.63
N GLU A 28 -5.65 3.74 13.00
CA GLU A 28 -4.83 2.52 12.94
C GLU A 28 -4.36 2.23 11.53
N THR A 29 -5.23 2.38 10.53
CA THR A 29 -4.85 2.20 9.13
C THR A 29 -3.85 3.25 8.68
N LYS A 30 -4.04 4.51 9.11
CA LYS A 30 -3.07 5.57 8.83
C LYS A 30 -1.69 5.21 9.37
N ASP A 31 -1.62 4.75 10.61
CA ASP A 31 -0.36 4.37 11.23
C ASP A 31 0.30 3.21 10.50
N LYS A 32 -0.47 2.20 10.11
CA LYS A 32 0.03 1.05 9.36
C LYS A 32 0.50 1.44 7.96
N ALA A 33 -0.25 2.31 7.29
CA ALA A 33 0.09 2.76 5.94
C ALA A 33 1.44 3.49 5.94
N GLU A 34 1.63 4.38 6.90
CA GLU A 34 2.85 5.17 7.01
C GLU A 34 4.03 4.29 7.44
N CYS A 35 3.79 3.34 8.33
CA CYS A 35 4.80 2.35 8.72
C CYS A 35 5.22 1.49 7.51
N LEU A 36 4.26 1.03 6.72
CA LEU A 36 4.53 0.24 5.54
C LEU A 36 5.31 1.02 4.50
N ALA A 37 4.95 2.29 4.28
CA ALA A 37 5.67 3.15 3.35
C ALA A 37 7.14 3.32 3.75
N ARG A 38 7.40 3.52 5.05
CA ARG A 38 8.77 3.61 5.56
C ARG A 38 9.52 2.29 5.37
N HIS A 39 8.87 1.18 5.66
CA HIS A 39 9.49 -0.14 5.53
C HIS A 39 9.86 -0.43 4.08
N ILE A 40 8.96 -0.12 3.14
CA ILE A 40 9.22 -0.28 1.72
C ILE A 40 10.42 0.57 1.28
N LYS A 41 10.49 1.81 1.76
CA LYS A 41 11.62 2.68 1.47
C LYS A 41 12.94 2.08 1.96
N GLU A 42 12.95 1.54 3.19
CA GLU A 42 14.14 0.90 3.75
C GLU A 42 14.54 -0.35 2.96
N LEU A 43 13.56 -1.18 2.58
CA LEU A 43 13.83 -2.36 1.76
C LEU A 43 14.47 -1.97 0.44
N ASN A 44 13.97 -0.92 -0.21
CA ASN A 44 14.51 -0.45 -1.48
C ASN A 44 15.93 0.11 -1.34
N GLN A 45 16.25 0.74 -0.21
CA GLN A 45 17.59 1.24 0.05
C GLN A 45 18.61 0.11 0.18
N ASN A 46 18.18 -1.06 0.66
CA ASN A 46 19.07 -2.17 0.97
C ASN A 46 19.06 -3.27 -0.09
N SER A 47 18.12 -3.24 -1.04
CA SER A 47 18.00 -4.26 -2.07
C SER A 47 18.65 -3.81 -3.37
N LYS A 48 19.40 -4.73 -3.99
CA LYS A 48 19.99 -4.51 -5.31
C LYS A 48 19.25 -5.27 -6.40
N LYS A 49 18.54 -6.33 -6.05
CA LYS A 49 17.85 -7.19 -7.01
C LYS A 49 16.39 -6.84 -7.18
N TYR A 50 15.69 -6.60 -6.06
CA TYR A 50 14.25 -6.41 -6.08
C TYR A 50 13.89 -4.96 -5.83
N LYS A 51 12.81 -4.52 -6.48
CA LYS A 51 12.15 -3.26 -6.16
C LYS A 51 10.87 -3.55 -5.40
N TYR A 52 10.75 -2.99 -4.21
CA TYR A 52 9.57 -3.16 -3.37
C TYR A 52 8.58 -2.03 -3.61
N VAL A 53 7.30 -2.39 -3.72
CA VAL A 53 6.18 -1.46 -3.90
C VAL A 53 5.04 -1.91 -3.00
N GLY A 54 4.07 -1.05 -2.79
CA GLY A 54 2.88 -1.45 -2.04
C GLY A 54 2.22 -0.32 -1.29
N GLY A 55 1.28 -0.69 -0.44
CA GLY A 55 0.50 0.25 0.35
C GLY A 55 -0.83 -0.35 0.75
N ILE A 56 -1.79 0.53 1.03
CA ILE A 56 -3.16 0.15 1.38
C ILE A 56 -3.96 -0.02 0.10
N VAL A 57 -4.72 -1.12 0.03
CA VAL A 57 -5.57 -1.42 -1.11
C VAL A 57 -7.02 -1.49 -0.64
N GLU A 58 -7.91 -0.79 -1.33
CA GLU A 58 -9.33 -0.79 -1.05
C GLU A 58 -10.13 -1.07 -2.31
N MET A 59 -11.15 -1.93 -2.19
CA MET A 59 -12.09 -2.15 -3.29
C MET A 59 -13.23 -1.13 -3.22
N ARG A 60 -13.48 -0.44 -4.33
CA ARG A 60 -14.59 0.49 -4.50
C ARG A 60 -15.28 0.24 -5.83
N ASN A 61 -16.60 -0.01 -5.79
CA ASN A 61 -17.37 -0.21 -7.01
C ASN A 61 -16.77 -1.25 -7.97
N GLY A 62 -16.26 -2.34 -7.41
CA GLY A 62 -15.70 -3.42 -8.20
C GLY A 62 -14.28 -3.20 -8.70
N LEU A 63 -13.65 -2.09 -8.34
CA LEU A 63 -12.27 -1.79 -8.70
C LEU A 63 -11.38 -1.71 -7.47
N TRP A 64 -10.14 -2.14 -7.62
CA TRP A 64 -9.14 -2.03 -6.58
C TRP A 64 -8.37 -0.71 -6.73
N TYR A 65 -8.21 0.00 -5.63
CA TYR A 65 -7.44 1.25 -5.56
C TYR A 65 -6.30 1.10 -4.58
N LEU A 66 -5.15 1.64 -4.94
CA LEU A 66 -3.92 1.59 -4.14
C LEU A 66 -3.56 2.98 -3.63
N ASN A 67 -3.22 3.07 -2.35
CA ASN A 67 -2.63 4.26 -1.75
C ASN A 67 -1.27 3.88 -1.15
N SER A 68 -0.21 4.39 -1.74
CA SER A 68 1.17 4.14 -1.30
C SER A 68 1.81 5.37 -0.69
N SER A 69 1.01 6.35 -0.28
CA SER A 69 1.51 7.61 0.28
C SER A 69 2.24 7.40 1.60
N SER A 70 3.31 8.15 1.82
CA SER A 70 4.00 8.20 3.10
C SER A 70 3.25 9.04 4.14
N GLU A 71 2.28 9.83 3.67
CA GLU A 71 1.37 10.60 4.52
C GLU A 71 -0.06 10.21 4.13
N TYR A 72 -0.57 9.20 4.82
CA TYR A 72 -1.85 8.61 4.48
C TYR A 72 -3.02 9.51 4.90
N VAL A 73 -3.75 10.02 3.91
CA VAL A 73 -5.01 10.76 4.12
C VAL A 73 -6.06 10.09 3.25
N TYR A 74 -7.01 9.41 3.89
CA TYR A 74 -8.01 8.62 3.17
C TYR A 74 -8.77 9.46 2.15
N GLU A 75 -9.14 10.68 2.51
CA GLU A 75 -9.97 11.56 1.70
C GLU A 75 -9.22 12.23 0.54
N ASN A 76 -7.91 12.08 0.48
CA ASN A 76 -7.13 12.67 -0.62
C ASN A 76 -7.23 11.79 -1.86
N ALA A 77 -8.13 12.14 -2.77
CA ALA A 77 -8.41 11.35 -3.96
C ALA A 77 -7.18 11.19 -4.87
N ASN A 78 -6.27 12.17 -4.86
CA ASN A 78 -5.09 12.13 -5.72
C ASN A 78 -4.08 11.07 -5.32
N ASP A 79 -4.15 10.57 -4.08
CA ASP A 79 -3.25 9.53 -3.58
C ASP A 79 -3.74 8.12 -3.90
N TRP A 80 -4.95 7.98 -4.41
CA TRP A 80 -5.51 6.69 -4.79
C TRP A 80 -5.41 6.48 -6.29
N ILE A 81 -4.81 5.37 -6.70
CA ILE A 81 -4.70 5.00 -8.10
C ILE A 81 -5.34 3.63 -8.33
N ILE A 82 -5.78 3.38 -9.54
CA ILE A 82 -6.29 2.06 -9.92
C ILE A 82 -5.12 1.08 -9.86
N PHE A 83 -5.37 -0.01 -9.15
CA PHE A 83 -4.34 -1.04 -8.90
C PHE A 83 -4.17 -2.00 -10.07
#